data_c4ba8a000274360b19351c1e2700931f
#
_entry.id   c4ba8a000274360b19351c1e2700931f
#
_cell.length_a   1.000
_cell.length_b   1.000
_cell.length_c   1.000
_cell.angle_alpha   90.00
_cell.angle_beta   90.00
_cell.angle_gamma   90.00
#
_symmetry.space_group_name_H-M   'P 1'
#
loop_
_entity.id
_entity.type
_entity.pdbx_description
1 polymer ?
#
loop_
_entity_poly.entity_id
_entity_poly.type
_entity_poly.pdbx_seq_one_letter_code
_entity_poly.pdbx_strand_id
1 'polypeptide(L)'
;MILRDQAQFPLARQLREKTGAPIADVFTFLSGLYFRGKIAYANAFARPTRGTSGVLVITPTRGLIDARTRIRLDHLREFAEVDIDQDDPRYRMPIERDARHLETKLPAQSEVILLGSIRHRQICRRVAGQLWRATAISGGVCRPR
;
A
#
# COMPACT_ATOMS: atom_id res chain seq x y z
N MET A 1 -10.55 14.79 12.77
CA MET A 1 -10.24 13.67 11.87
C MET A 1 -10.18 14.17 10.44
N ILE A 2 -9.36 13.62 9.56
CA ILE A 2 -9.06 14.15 8.20
C ILE A 2 -10.29 14.25 7.28
N LEU A 3 -11.28 13.37 7.48
CA LEU A 3 -12.54 13.35 6.70
C LEU A 3 -13.56 14.41 7.10
N ARG A 4 -13.33 15.14 8.20
CA ARG A 4 -14.27 16.20 8.61
C ARG A 4 -14.08 17.44 7.74
N ASP A 5 -15.17 18.00 7.24
CA ASP A 5 -15.14 19.17 6.34
C ASP A 5 -14.51 20.41 6.98
N GLN A 6 -14.54 20.50 8.32
CA GLN A 6 -13.97 21.59 9.10
C GLN A 6 -12.49 21.42 9.45
N ALA A 7 -11.84 20.31 9.05
CA ALA A 7 -10.43 20.10 9.35
C ALA A 7 -9.55 21.12 8.63
N GLN A 8 -8.76 21.92 9.38
CA GLN A 8 -8.00 23.07 8.88
C GLN A 8 -6.48 22.83 8.83
N PHE A 9 -5.98 21.66 9.25
CA PHE A 9 -4.56 21.37 9.19
C PHE A 9 -4.06 21.22 7.73
N PRO A 10 -2.75 21.44 7.47
CA PRO A 10 -2.22 21.58 6.11
C PRO A 10 -2.57 20.41 5.18
N LEU A 11 -2.44 19.15 5.66
CA LEU A 11 -2.75 17.98 4.85
C LEU A 11 -4.23 17.88 4.47
N ALA A 12 -5.16 18.28 5.37
CA ALA A 12 -6.59 18.29 5.08
C ALA A 12 -6.95 19.34 4.03
N ARG A 13 -6.28 20.49 4.05
CA ARG A 13 -6.44 21.51 3.01
C ARG A 13 -5.96 21.00 1.67
N GLN A 14 -4.75 20.43 1.64
CA GLN A 14 -4.15 19.87 0.43
C GLN A 14 -5.00 18.77 -0.21
N LEU A 15 -5.64 17.91 0.59
CA LEU A 15 -6.55 16.88 0.09
C LEU A 15 -7.81 17.43 -0.58
N ARG A 16 -8.23 18.65 -0.24
CA ARG A 16 -9.37 19.32 -0.88
C ARG A 16 -8.99 20.06 -2.15
N GLU A 17 -7.72 20.35 -2.34
CA GLU A 17 -7.22 20.97 -3.55
C GLU A 17 -7.26 19.98 -4.73
N LYS A 18 -7.32 20.51 -5.95
CA LYS A 18 -7.29 19.69 -7.18
C LYS A 18 -6.03 18.84 -7.28
N THR A 19 -4.93 19.30 -6.74
CA THR A 19 -3.63 18.60 -6.74
C THR A 19 -3.57 17.42 -5.78
N GLY A 20 -4.37 17.42 -4.69
CA GLY A 20 -4.36 16.36 -3.69
C GLY A 20 -3.03 16.27 -2.92
N ALA A 21 -2.82 15.16 -2.20
CA ALA A 21 -1.61 14.86 -1.43
C ALA A 21 -1.08 13.44 -1.75
N PRO A 22 0.24 13.19 -1.64
CA PRO A 22 0.80 11.85 -1.84
C PRO A 22 0.17 10.84 -0.89
N ILE A 23 -0.20 9.66 -1.40
CA ILE A 23 -0.86 8.63 -0.58
C ILE A 23 0.00 8.19 0.60
N ALA A 24 1.33 8.15 0.44
CA ALA A 24 2.26 7.84 1.51
C ALA A 24 2.17 8.82 2.68
N ASP A 25 2.05 10.12 2.41
CA ASP A 25 1.93 11.16 3.44
C ASP A 25 0.59 11.06 4.16
N VAL A 26 -0.48 10.82 3.40
CA VAL A 26 -1.82 10.64 3.95
C VAL A 26 -1.90 9.44 4.87
N PHE A 27 -1.37 8.29 4.44
CA PHE A 27 -1.39 7.07 5.24
C PHE A 27 -0.43 7.14 6.43
N THR A 28 0.69 7.86 6.31
CA THR A 28 1.57 8.17 7.44
C THR A 28 0.84 8.98 8.51
N PHE A 29 0.04 9.95 8.10
CA PHE A 29 -0.78 10.75 9.02
C PHE A 29 -1.88 9.91 9.68
N LEU A 30 -2.57 9.06 8.94
CA LEU A 30 -3.68 8.24 9.45
C LEU A 30 -3.22 7.10 10.37
N SER A 31 -2.11 6.46 10.03
CA SER A 31 -1.62 5.26 10.72
C SER A 31 -0.46 5.52 11.68
N GLY A 32 0.01 6.75 11.76
CA GLY A 32 1.06 7.18 12.68
C GLY A 32 2.40 6.45 12.47
N LEU A 33 3.09 6.16 13.57
CA LEU A 33 4.45 5.60 13.59
C LEU A 33 4.60 4.29 12.82
N TYR A 34 3.58 3.46 12.82
CA TYR A 34 3.65 2.14 12.22
C TYR A 34 3.80 2.19 10.70
N PHE A 35 2.99 2.98 10.03
CA PHE A 35 3.10 3.15 8.58
C PHE A 35 4.31 3.99 8.20
N ARG A 36 4.62 5.00 9.02
CA ARG A 36 5.81 5.86 8.86
C ARG A 36 7.10 5.04 8.83
N GLY A 37 7.25 4.08 9.74
CA GLY A 37 8.41 3.19 9.76
C GLY A 37 8.51 2.32 8.50
N LYS A 38 7.38 1.78 8.01
CA LYS A 38 7.33 0.97 6.79
C LYS A 38 7.70 1.76 5.55
N ILE A 39 7.14 2.96 5.38
CA ILE A 39 7.41 3.79 4.20
C ILE A 39 8.86 4.28 4.20
N ALA A 40 9.42 4.61 5.36
CA ALA A 40 10.82 4.99 5.49
C ALA A 40 11.75 3.82 5.12
N TYR A 41 11.48 2.62 5.61
CA TYR A 41 12.20 1.41 5.25
C TYR A 41 12.11 1.13 3.74
N ALA A 42 10.90 1.14 3.19
CA ALA A 42 10.68 0.89 1.77
C ALA A 42 11.46 1.88 0.90
N ASN A 43 11.40 3.17 1.21
CA ASN A 43 12.15 4.20 0.46
C ASN A 43 13.67 4.05 0.57
N ALA A 44 14.19 3.59 1.71
CA ALA A 44 15.62 3.40 1.91
C ALA A 44 16.17 2.19 1.14
N PHE A 45 15.40 1.11 1.06
CA PHE A 45 15.89 -0.18 0.56
C PHE A 45 15.31 -0.59 -0.81
N ALA A 46 14.26 0.07 -1.32
CA ALA A 46 13.74 -0.23 -2.64
C ALA A 46 14.80 -0.03 -3.73
N ARG A 47 14.91 -1.00 -4.61
CA ARG A 47 15.79 -0.98 -5.79
C ARG A 47 14.97 -1.33 -7.02
N PRO A 48 14.12 -0.39 -7.50
CA PRO A 48 13.23 -0.66 -8.61
C PRO A 48 14.00 -0.88 -9.92
N THR A 49 13.47 -1.75 -10.75
CA THR A 49 13.90 -1.86 -12.13
C THR A 49 13.37 -0.70 -12.95
N ARG A 50 14.04 -0.39 -14.06
CA ARG A 50 13.64 0.72 -14.93
C ARG A 50 12.17 0.57 -15.37
N GLY A 51 11.39 1.61 -15.18
CA GLY A 51 9.96 1.64 -15.55
C GLY A 51 9.01 1.03 -14.52
N THR A 52 9.49 0.62 -13.33
CA THR A 52 8.64 0.15 -12.24
C THR A 52 8.70 1.08 -11.04
N SER A 53 7.64 1.10 -10.23
CA SER A 53 7.66 1.79 -8.93
C SER A 53 8.42 0.95 -7.90
N GLY A 54 9.27 1.60 -7.12
CA GLY A 54 9.99 0.93 -6.02
C GLY A 54 9.15 0.74 -4.77
N VAL A 55 8.13 1.55 -4.57
CA VAL A 55 7.30 1.51 -3.37
C VAL A 55 5.83 1.63 -3.74
N LEU A 56 5.07 0.61 -3.41
CA LEU A 56 3.63 0.53 -3.62
C LEU A 56 2.88 0.49 -2.29
N VAL A 57 1.73 1.13 -2.24
CA VAL A 57 0.82 1.14 -1.10
C VAL A 57 -0.42 0.31 -1.45
N ILE A 58 -0.78 -0.62 -0.57
CA ILE A 58 -2.03 -1.38 -0.68
C ILE A 58 -3.18 -0.47 -0.25
N THR A 59 -4.21 -0.38 -1.08
CA THR A 59 -5.40 0.43 -0.82
C THR A 59 -6.66 -0.43 -0.73
N PRO A 60 -7.70 0.03 -0.04
CA PRO A 60 -8.93 -0.75 0.14
C PRO A 60 -9.70 -1.04 -1.16
N THR A 61 -9.64 -0.13 -2.15
CA THR A 61 -10.47 -0.26 -3.37
C THR A 61 -9.70 -0.26 -4.66
N ARG A 62 -8.46 0.26 -4.68
CA ARG A 62 -7.69 0.51 -5.90
C ARG A 62 -6.44 -0.35 -6.04
N GLY A 63 -6.30 -1.40 -5.22
CA GLY A 63 -5.17 -2.32 -5.28
C GLY A 63 -3.84 -1.69 -4.87
N LEU A 64 -2.82 -1.84 -5.71
CA LEU A 64 -1.46 -1.37 -5.47
C LEU A 64 -1.22 -0.03 -6.17
N ILE A 65 -0.97 1.02 -5.39
CA ILE A 65 -0.75 2.38 -5.91
C ILE A 65 0.68 2.83 -5.56
N ASP A 66 1.36 3.49 -6.51
CA ASP A 66 2.66 4.13 -6.23
C ASP A 66 2.55 5.07 -5.01
N ALA A 67 3.48 4.98 -4.08
CA ALA A 67 3.50 5.77 -2.84
C ALA A 67 3.44 7.29 -3.06
N ARG A 68 3.87 7.77 -4.24
CA ARG A 68 3.85 9.19 -4.63
C ARG A 68 2.56 9.61 -5.33
N THR A 69 1.68 8.67 -5.67
CA THR A 69 0.40 8.98 -6.31
C THR A 69 -0.40 9.94 -5.43
N ARG A 70 -0.87 11.01 -6.03
CA ARG A 70 -1.64 12.02 -5.31
C ARG A 70 -3.09 11.59 -5.24
N ILE A 71 -3.61 11.61 -4.03
CA ILE A 71 -5.02 11.29 -3.74
C ILE A 71 -5.72 12.54 -3.16
N ARG A 72 -7.03 12.55 -3.27
CA ARG A 72 -7.89 13.61 -2.74
C ARG A 72 -8.85 13.07 -1.70
N LEU A 73 -9.66 13.94 -1.13
CA LEU A 73 -10.61 13.60 -0.09
C LEU A 73 -11.67 12.58 -0.57
N ASP A 74 -12.10 12.68 -1.83
CA ASP A 74 -13.03 11.72 -2.45
C ASP A 74 -12.46 10.29 -2.47
N HIS A 75 -11.17 10.12 -2.78
CA HIS A 75 -10.52 8.82 -2.71
C HIS A 75 -10.49 8.23 -1.28
N LEU A 76 -10.26 9.09 -0.27
CA LEU A 76 -10.30 8.64 1.12
C LEU A 76 -11.70 8.22 1.57
N ARG A 77 -12.74 8.89 1.09
CA ARG A 77 -14.13 8.50 1.34
C ARG A 77 -14.43 7.15 0.70
N GLU A 78 -14.02 6.95 -0.56
CA GLU A 78 -14.11 5.67 -1.26
C GLU A 78 -13.39 4.55 -0.48
N PHE A 79 -12.17 4.80 0.01
CA PHE A 79 -11.44 3.82 0.81
C PHE A 79 -12.12 3.45 2.12
N ALA A 80 -12.86 4.39 2.71
CA ALA A 80 -13.61 4.16 3.95
C ALA A 80 -14.88 3.31 3.77
N GLU A 81 -15.33 3.10 2.54
CA GLU A 81 -16.52 2.29 2.22
C GLU A 81 -16.23 0.78 2.16
N VAL A 82 -14.96 0.39 2.13
CA VAL A 82 -14.55 -1.00 2.01
C VAL A 82 -13.63 -1.38 3.15
N ASP A 83 -14.02 -2.38 3.91
CA ASP A 83 -13.19 -2.94 4.97
C ASP A 83 -11.98 -3.67 4.39
N ILE A 84 -10.89 -3.66 5.16
CA ILE A 84 -9.67 -4.42 4.85
C ILE A 84 -9.93 -5.89 5.23
N ASP A 85 -10.70 -6.56 4.40
CA ASP A 85 -11.07 -7.96 4.53
C ASP A 85 -10.68 -8.71 3.25
N GLN A 86 -9.88 -9.77 3.41
CA GLN A 86 -9.43 -10.61 2.31
C GLN A 86 -10.55 -11.39 1.62
N ASP A 87 -11.67 -11.60 2.29
CA ASP A 87 -12.82 -12.30 1.76
C ASP A 87 -13.76 -11.35 1.01
N ASP A 88 -13.60 -10.02 1.19
CA ASP A 88 -14.30 -9.02 0.38
C ASP A 88 -13.65 -8.91 -1.02
N PRO A 89 -14.35 -9.26 -2.10
CA PRO A 89 -13.81 -9.17 -3.46
C PRO A 89 -13.49 -7.74 -3.88
N ARG A 90 -14.14 -6.71 -3.32
CA ARG A 90 -13.86 -5.30 -3.60
C ARG A 90 -12.44 -4.90 -3.15
N TYR A 91 -11.97 -5.50 -2.05
CA TYR A 91 -10.61 -5.33 -1.55
C TYR A 91 -9.62 -6.25 -2.27
N ARG A 92 -9.93 -7.55 -2.37
CA ARG A 92 -9.01 -8.57 -2.87
C ARG A 92 -8.72 -8.46 -4.36
N MET A 93 -9.77 -8.35 -5.20
CA MET A 93 -9.59 -8.44 -6.66
C MET A 93 -8.66 -7.38 -7.26
N PRO A 94 -8.73 -6.09 -6.86
CA PRO A 94 -7.79 -5.09 -7.34
C PRO A 94 -6.34 -5.40 -6.98
N ILE A 95 -6.08 -5.92 -5.78
CA ILE A 95 -4.74 -6.30 -5.33
C ILE A 95 -4.21 -7.48 -6.15
N GLU A 96 -5.02 -8.53 -6.35
CA GLU A 96 -4.63 -9.69 -7.15
C GLU A 96 -4.36 -9.33 -8.61
N ARG A 97 -5.18 -8.48 -9.21
CA ARG A 97 -4.97 -7.96 -10.57
C ARG A 97 -3.63 -7.24 -10.69
N ASP A 98 -3.37 -6.31 -9.79
CA ASP A 98 -2.16 -5.48 -9.83
C ASP A 98 -0.90 -6.29 -9.50
N ALA A 99 -1.01 -7.26 -8.61
CA ALA A 99 0.08 -8.17 -8.29
C ALA A 99 0.48 -9.03 -9.50
N ARG A 100 -0.49 -9.61 -10.23
CA ARG A 100 -0.22 -10.35 -11.48
C ARG A 100 0.41 -9.43 -12.54
N HIS A 101 -0.09 -8.19 -12.67
CA HIS A 101 0.49 -7.24 -13.60
C HIS A 101 1.94 -6.86 -13.22
N LEU A 102 2.22 -6.73 -11.93
CA LEU A 102 3.57 -6.48 -11.43
C LEU A 102 4.51 -7.66 -11.77
N GLU A 103 4.06 -8.90 -11.58
CA GLU A 103 4.82 -10.11 -11.94
C GLU A 103 5.22 -10.14 -13.41
N THR A 104 4.34 -9.71 -14.32
CA THR A 104 4.67 -9.67 -15.76
C THR A 104 5.70 -8.59 -16.13
N LYS A 105 5.87 -7.57 -15.30
CA LYS A 105 6.80 -6.46 -15.54
C LYS A 105 8.16 -6.62 -14.87
N LEU A 106 8.24 -7.45 -13.87
CA LEU A 106 9.46 -7.64 -13.10
C LEU A 106 10.36 -8.72 -13.71
N PRO A 107 11.69 -8.52 -13.75
CA PRO A 107 12.64 -9.59 -14.07
C PRO A 107 12.47 -10.79 -13.15
N ALA A 108 12.80 -12.00 -13.64
CA ALA A 108 12.61 -13.26 -12.91
C ALA A 108 13.37 -13.31 -11.55
N GLN A 109 14.46 -12.58 -11.41
CA GLN A 109 15.24 -12.48 -10.17
C GLN A 109 14.81 -11.35 -9.25
N SER A 110 13.74 -10.65 -9.57
CA SER A 110 13.24 -9.58 -8.71
C SER A 110 12.60 -10.14 -7.45
N GLU A 111 12.73 -9.41 -6.36
CA GLU A 111 12.10 -9.74 -5.08
C GLU A 111 11.11 -8.63 -4.70
N VAL A 112 9.88 -9.00 -4.38
CA VAL A 112 8.86 -8.10 -3.87
C VAL A 112 8.69 -8.34 -2.37
N ILE A 113 8.95 -7.30 -1.57
CA ILE A 113 8.87 -7.37 -0.11
C ILE A 113 7.56 -6.75 0.35
N LEU A 114 6.71 -7.54 1.02
CA LEU A 114 5.49 -7.07 1.64
C LEU A 114 5.75 -6.66 3.10
N LEU A 115 5.61 -5.36 3.38
CA LEU A 115 5.72 -4.79 4.71
C LEU A 115 4.32 -4.74 5.36
N GLY A 116 3.85 -5.86 5.89
CA GLY A 116 2.51 -6.02 6.45
C GLY A 116 2.46 -6.41 7.92
N SER A 117 1.27 -6.38 8.53
CA SER A 117 1.01 -7.04 9.79
C SER A 117 0.75 -8.54 9.56
N ILE A 118 0.92 -9.35 10.61
CA ILE A 118 0.72 -10.81 10.56
C ILE A 118 -0.72 -11.19 10.13
N ARG A 119 -1.69 -10.30 10.32
CA ARG A 119 -3.08 -10.50 9.88
C ARG A 119 -3.23 -10.58 8.35
N HIS A 120 -2.28 -10.08 7.58
CA HIS A 120 -2.26 -10.13 6.11
C HIS A 120 -1.58 -11.41 5.55
N ARG A 121 -1.29 -12.40 6.38
CA ARG A 121 -0.66 -13.67 5.97
C ARG A 121 -1.38 -14.38 4.81
N GLN A 122 -2.68 -14.23 4.73
CA GLN A 122 -3.49 -14.95 3.74
C GLN A 122 -3.44 -14.29 2.36
N ILE A 123 -3.29 -12.96 2.29
CA ILE A 123 -3.03 -12.27 1.02
C ILE A 123 -1.66 -12.69 0.48
N CYS A 124 -0.64 -12.78 1.35
CA CYS A 124 0.68 -13.27 0.97
C CYS A 124 0.64 -14.69 0.39
N ARG A 125 -0.21 -15.59 0.91
CA ARG A 125 -0.31 -16.98 0.43
C ARG A 125 -1.02 -17.11 -0.92
N ARG A 126 -1.98 -16.23 -1.23
CA ARG A 126 -2.74 -16.28 -2.50
C ARG A 126 -2.07 -15.54 -3.65
N VAL A 127 -1.26 -14.52 -3.32
CA VAL A 127 -0.51 -13.71 -4.29
C VAL A 127 0.95 -14.15 -4.37
N ALA A 128 1.37 -15.09 -3.51
CA ALA A 128 2.73 -15.62 -3.44
C ALA A 128 2.99 -16.61 -4.58
N GLY A 129 3.20 -16.10 -5.78
CA GLY A 129 4.12 -16.69 -6.71
C GLY A 129 5.55 -16.62 -6.14
N GLN A 130 6.54 -17.20 -6.82
CA GLN A 130 7.93 -17.29 -6.34
C GLN A 130 8.61 -15.93 -6.05
N LEU A 131 7.95 -14.83 -6.42
CA LEU A 131 8.47 -13.45 -6.38
C LEU A 131 8.25 -12.72 -5.05
N TRP A 132 7.34 -13.20 -4.18
CA TRP A 132 6.87 -12.44 -3.02
C TRP A 132 7.49 -12.93 -1.72
N ARG A 133 8.25 -12.05 -1.03
CA ARG A 133 8.68 -12.24 0.35
C ARG A 133 7.91 -11.33 1.29
N ALA A 134 7.31 -11.91 2.32
CA ALA A 134 6.67 -11.15 3.40
C ALA A 134 7.67 -10.94 4.54
N THR A 135 8.03 -9.68 4.79
CA THR A 135 8.82 -9.30 5.97
C THR A 135 7.91 -8.60 6.97
N ALA A 136 7.65 -9.24 8.10
CA ALA A 136 6.98 -8.57 9.22
C ALA A 136 8.01 -7.75 9.99
N ILE A 137 7.84 -6.43 10.05
CA ILE A 137 8.59 -5.56 10.95
C ILE A 137 7.92 -5.61 12.34
N SER A 138 7.89 -6.76 12.92
CA SER A 138 7.78 -7.05 14.35
C SER A 138 7.90 -8.55 14.54
N GLY A 139 9.14 -9.03 14.74
CA GLY A 139 9.45 -10.28 15.43
C GLY A 139 9.06 -11.60 14.76
N GLY A 140 8.93 -11.70 13.44
CA GLY A 140 8.65 -13.00 12.81
C GLY A 140 8.93 -13.02 11.32
N VAL A 141 9.97 -13.70 10.91
CA VAL A 141 10.28 -13.99 9.51
C VAL A 141 9.32 -15.06 9.01
N CYS A 142 8.51 -14.74 8.00
CA CYS A 142 7.74 -15.76 7.28
C CYS A 142 8.70 -16.47 6.32
N ARG A 143 9.22 -17.64 6.70
CA ARG A 143 9.93 -18.53 5.76
C ARG A 143 8.90 -19.34 4.98
N PRO A 144 8.98 -19.41 3.64
CA PRO A 144 8.25 -20.44 2.89
C PRO A 144 8.85 -21.80 3.24
N ARG A 145 7.98 -22.79 3.42
CA ARG A 145 8.37 -24.20 3.41
C ARG A 145 8.40 -24.70 1.98
#